data_b200f67e35710c9addf0d620c0977387
#
_entry.id   b200f67e35710c9addf0d620c0977387
#
_cell.length_a   1.000
_cell.length_b   1.000
_cell.length_c   1.000
_cell.angle_alpha   90.00
_cell.angle_beta   90.00
_cell.angle_gamma   90.00
#
_symmetry.space_group_name_H-M   'P 1'
#
loop_
_entity.id
_entity.type
_entity.pdbx_description
1 polymer ?
#
loop_
_entity_poly.entity_id
_entity_poly.type
_entity_poly.pdbx_seq_one_letter_code
_entity_poly.pdbx_strand_id
1 'polypeptide(L)'
;MGEFTPENFPMNRFYCLKITLKDVHRPIWRRFVVPANIRLDELHEALQTIMGWDNGHLHAFETGNARREGKSYKASEYIDDDGWDNSLPEEKYTLKSLLSEKGAKIRYLYDFGDGWDHEILLENPNYDSPDQPAPIFCIKGVGACPPEDCGGVSGFEDFCEAITHPKHPEHKELKEWYGGEYDPTHFDIDYVNEELGVERPATPTKKATKKGR
;
A
#
# COMPACT_ATOMS: atom_id res chain seq x y z
N MET A 1 18.84 1.93 -0.69
CA MET A 1 17.81 2.35 -1.66
C MET A 1 18.45 2.42 -3.03
N GLY A 2 18.09 1.51 -3.94
CA GLY A 2 18.52 1.57 -5.34
C GLY A 2 17.62 2.55 -6.08
N GLU A 3 18.22 3.49 -6.81
CA GLU A 3 17.46 4.40 -7.69
C GLU A 3 16.75 3.59 -8.77
N PHE A 4 15.43 3.71 -8.83
CA PHE A 4 14.61 3.16 -9.91
C PHE A 4 14.80 4.03 -11.16
N THR A 5 15.71 3.62 -12.07
CA THR A 5 15.89 4.32 -13.34
C THR A 5 15.10 3.63 -14.47
N PRO A 6 14.51 4.40 -15.42
CA PRO A 6 13.68 3.84 -16.52
C PRO A 6 14.42 2.87 -17.44
N GLU A 7 15.75 2.85 -17.42
CA GLU A 7 16.58 2.08 -18.36
C GLU A 7 16.66 0.57 -18.04
N ASN A 8 16.19 0.13 -16.88
CA ASN A 8 16.29 -1.27 -16.45
C ASN A 8 15.07 -2.14 -16.77
N PHE A 9 14.05 -1.63 -17.45
CA PHE A 9 12.82 -2.37 -17.71
C PHE A 9 12.55 -2.56 -19.19
N PRO A 10 12.74 -3.77 -19.75
CA PRO A 10 12.40 -4.03 -21.16
C PRO A 10 10.87 -3.96 -21.34
N MET A 11 10.41 -3.10 -22.27
CA MET A 11 9.00 -2.92 -22.70
C MET A 11 8.00 -3.23 -21.56
N ASN A 12 7.98 -2.38 -20.55
CA ASN A 12 7.27 -2.69 -19.32
C ASN A 12 5.77 -2.50 -19.50
N ARG A 13 5.06 -3.62 -19.39
CA ARG A 13 3.63 -3.58 -19.12
C ARG A 13 3.44 -3.10 -17.69
N PHE A 14 2.64 -2.06 -17.52
CA PHE A 14 2.25 -1.59 -16.20
C PHE A 14 0.88 -2.15 -15.82
N TYR A 15 0.72 -2.41 -14.54
CA TYR A 15 -0.53 -2.81 -13.93
C TYR A 15 -1.12 -1.66 -13.14
N CYS A 16 -2.40 -1.37 -13.35
CA CYS A 16 -3.17 -0.55 -12.44
C CYS A 16 -3.90 -1.46 -11.46
N LEU A 17 -3.61 -1.29 -10.19
CA LEU A 17 -4.10 -2.10 -9.09
C LEU A 17 -4.95 -1.27 -8.14
N LYS A 18 -5.81 -1.96 -7.41
CA LYS A 18 -6.49 -1.41 -6.24
C LYS A 18 -6.25 -2.30 -5.04
N ILE A 19 -5.61 -1.77 -3.99
CA ILE A 19 -5.56 -2.39 -2.67
C ILE A 19 -6.70 -1.87 -1.82
N THR A 20 -7.36 -2.76 -1.09
CA THR A 20 -8.49 -2.42 -0.20
C THR A 20 -8.30 -3.15 1.12
N LEU A 21 -8.24 -2.40 2.23
CA LEU A 21 -8.27 -2.96 3.58
C LEU A 21 -9.65 -3.53 3.86
N LYS A 22 -9.68 -4.79 4.36
CA LYS A 22 -10.90 -5.54 4.60
C LYS A 22 -11.41 -5.36 6.02
N ASP A 23 -12.67 -5.68 6.20
CA ASP A 23 -13.35 -5.83 7.49
C ASP A 23 -13.45 -4.54 8.34
N VAL A 24 -12.97 -3.39 7.84
CA VAL A 24 -13.15 -2.08 8.47
C VAL A 24 -14.46 -1.43 8.01
N HIS A 25 -15.13 -0.69 8.92
CA HIS A 25 -16.40 -0.02 8.61
C HIS A 25 -16.21 1.13 7.61
N ARG A 26 -15.10 1.85 7.70
CA ARG A 26 -14.79 2.95 6.79
C ARG A 26 -13.99 2.43 5.61
N PRO A 27 -14.28 2.86 4.36
CA PRO A 27 -13.51 2.42 3.22
C PRO A 27 -12.08 2.96 3.27
N ILE A 28 -11.11 2.05 3.28
CA ILE A 28 -9.69 2.37 3.17
C ILE A 28 -9.14 1.63 1.97
N TRP A 29 -8.75 2.37 0.93
CA TRP A 29 -8.23 1.79 -0.29
C TRP A 29 -7.31 2.75 -1.04
N ARG A 30 -6.43 2.18 -1.88
CA ARG A 30 -5.55 2.92 -2.79
C ARG A 30 -5.62 2.32 -4.19
N ARG A 31 -5.56 3.20 -5.22
CA ARG A 31 -5.37 2.80 -6.61
C ARG A 31 -4.02 3.30 -7.05
N PHE A 32 -3.19 2.41 -7.58
CA PHE A 32 -1.79 2.69 -7.89
C PHE A 32 -1.32 1.92 -9.11
N VAL A 33 -0.19 2.33 -9.65
CA VAL A 33 0.45 1.72 -10.82
C VAL A 33 1.80 1.16 -10.41
N VAL A 34 2.13 -0.02 -10.94
CA VAL A 34 3.43 -0.67 -10.77
C VAL A 34 3.83 -1.40 -12.05
N PRO A 35 5.14 -1.67 -12.28
CA PRO A 35 5.56 -2.59 -13.34
C PRO A 35 4.97 -3.98 -13.12
N ALA A 36 4.47 -4.64 -14.18
CA ALA A 36 3.89 -5.98 -14.06
C ALA A 36 4.90 -7.04 -13.57
N ASN A 37 6.18 -6.81 -13.83
CA ASN A 37 7.29 -7.68 -13.44
C ASN A 37 7.95 -7.30 -12.10
N ILE A 38 7.34 -6.39 -11.32
CA ILE A 38 7.77 -6.08 -9.95
C ILE A 38 7.82 -7.38 -9.13
N ARG A 39 8.90 -7.60 -8.37
CA ARG A 39 8.99 -8.72 -7.44
C ARG A 39 8.06 -8.49 -6.27
N LEU A 40 7.68 -9.55 -5.57
CA LEU A 40 6.74 -9.41 -4.45
C LEU A 40 7.35 -8.67 -3.26
N ASP A 41 8.64 -8.85 -2.98
CA ASP A 41 9.37 -8.08 -1.97
C ASP A 41 9.40 -6.56 -2.29
N GLU A 42 9.65 -6.21 -3.56
CA GLU A 42 9.58 -4.80 -4.02
C GLU A 42 8.15 -4.26 -3.96
N LEU A 43 7.16 -5.11 -4.26
CA LEU A 43 5.75 -4.74 -4.13
C LEU A 43 5.37 -4.49 -2.67
N HIS A 44 5.86 -5.31 -1.75
CA HIS A 44 5.66 -5.10 -0.31
C HIS A 44 6.16 -3.72 0.12
N GLU A 45 7.40 -3.35 -0.20
CA GLU A 45 7.95 -2.03 0.11
C GLU A 45 7.09 -0.88 -0.45
N ALA A 46 6.63 -1.03 -1.70
CA ALA A 46 5.72 -0.05 -2.29
C ALA A 46 4.38 0.03 -1.55
N LEU A 47 3.81 -1.11 -1.13
CA LEU A 47 2.54 -1.17 -0.39
C LEU A 47 2.64 -0.54 0.99
N GLN A 48 3.78 -0.69 1.68
CA GLN A 48 4.03 -0.04 2.96
C GLN A 48 3.91 1.49 2.81
N THR A 49 4.61 2.07 1.84
CA THR A 49 4.51 3.50 1.52
C THR A 49 3.10 3.92 1.07
N ILE A 50 2.48 3.14 0.18
CA ILE A 50 1.15 3.43 -0.39
C ILE A 50 0.06 3.40 0.67
N MET A 51 0.12 2.48 1.60
CA MET A 51 -0.83 2.39 2.72
C MET A 51 -0.51 3.39 3.81
N GLY A 52 0.76 3.55 4.19
CA GLY A 52 1.24 4.36 5.29
C GLY A 52 1.65 3.52 6.49
N TRP A 53 2.14 2.28 6.25
CA TRP A 53 2.70 1.39 7.25
C TRP A 53 4.20 1.66 7.45
N ASP A 54 4.75 1.29 8.60
CA ASP A 54 6.15 1.52 8.99
C ASP A 54 7.08 0.33 8.69
N ASN A 55 6.56 -0.73 8.04
CA ASN A 55 7.29 -1.98 7.75
C ASN A 55 7.89 -2.64 9.00
N GLY A 56 7.18 -2.55 10.13
CA GLY A 56 7.62 -3.09 11.43
C GLY A 56 7.24 -4.55 11.68
N HIS A 57 6.39 -5.14 10.84
CA HIS A 57 5.78 -6.45 11.09
C HIS A 57 5.92 -7.40 9.90
N LEU A 58 5.62 -8.67 10.15
CA LEU A 58 5.64 -9.73 9.13
C LEU A 58 4.47 -9.57 8.16
N HIS A 59 4.67 -10.04 6.93
CA HIS A 59 3.65 -10.04 5.90
C HIS A 59 3.62 -11.34 5.08
N ALA A 60 2.56 -11.51 4.30
CA ALA A 60 2.46 -12.57 3.30
C ALA A 60 1.56 -12.13 2.14
N PHE A 61 1.92 -12.57 0.92
CA PHE A 61 1.00 -12.59 -0.20
C PHE A 61 0.38 -13.98 -0.32
N GLU A 62 -0.92 -14.04 -0.62
CA GLU A 62 -1.64 -15.29 -0.75
C GLU A 62 -2.46 -15.31 -2.03
N THR A 63 -2.43 -16.45 -2.74
CA THR A 63 -3.25 -16.69 -3.93
C THR A 63 -4.30 -17.76 -3.67
N GLY A 64 -5.48 -17.64 -4.29
CA GLY A 64 -6.55 -18.61 -4.15
C GLY A 64 -7.12 -18.71 -2.73
N ASN A 65 -7.65 -19.86 -2.36
CA ASN A 65 -8.03 -20.15 -0.99
C ASN A 65 -6.87 -20.84 -0.30
N ALA A 66 -6.06 -20.10 0.45
CA ALA A 66 -4.84 -20.57 1.12
C ALA A 66 -5.07 -21.84 1.98
N ARG A 67 -6.32 -22.08 2.44
CA ARG A 67 -6.66 -23.27 3.23
C ARG A 67 -6.85 -24.56 2.40
N ARG A 68 -7.00 -24.46 1.07
CA ARG A 68 -7.27 -25.62 0.20
C ARG A 68 -6.27 -25.79 -0.92
N GLU A 69 -6.01 -24.78 -1.74
CA GLU A 69 -5.18 -24.87 -2.95
C GLU A 69 -4.34 -23.59 -3.15
N GLY A 70 -4.39 -22.66 -2.20
CA GLY A 70 -3.66 -21.40 -2.26
C GLY A 70 -2.18 -21.59 -1.97
N LYS A 71 -1.40 -20.62 -2.42
CA LYS A 71 0.03 -20.48 -2.10
C LYS A 71 0.22 -19.26 -1.24
N SER A 72 1.13 -19.36 -0.27
CA SER A 72 1.62 -18.25 0.52
C SER A 72 3.04 -17.89 0.07
N TYR A 73 3.34 -16.60 0.04
CA TYR A 73 4.65 -16.06 -0.32
C TYR A 73 5.09 -15.14 0.81
N LYS A 74 6.28 -15.36 1.33
CA LYS A 74 6.88 -14.63 2.45
C LYS A 74 8.35 -14.35 2.17
N ALA A 75 8.95 -13.42 2.90
CA ALA A 75 10.39 -13.24 2.87
C ALA A 75 11.10 -14.54 3.30
N SER A 76 12.15 -14.93 2.56
CA SER A 76 12.86 -16.23 2.78
C SER A 76 13.29 -16.44 4.22
N GLU A 77 13.67 -15.38 4.93
CA GLU A 77 14.17 -15.43 6.31
C GLU A 77 13.08 -15.79 7.34
N TYR A 78 11.79 -15.74 6.95
CA TYR A 78 10.63 -16.07 7.80
C TYR A 78 9.92 -17.35 7.34
N ILE A 79 10.56 -18.15 6.47
CA ILE A 79 10.07 -19.47 6.08
C ILE A 79 10.79 -20.52 6.92
N ASP A 80 10.05 -21.27 7.73
CA ASP A 80 10.60 -22.31 8.57
C ASP A 80 11.07 -23.53 7.78
N ASP A 81 12.29 -24.00 8.07
CA ASP A 81 12.87 -25.22 7.44
C ASP A 81 12.34 -26.54 8.05
N ASP A 82 11.39 -26.48 8.97
CA ASP A 82 10.85 -27.63 9.70
C ASP A 82 9.91 -28.52 8.86
N GLY A 83 9.61 -28.11 7.64
CA GLY A 83 8.76 -28.82 6.68
C GLY A 83 7.26 -28.65 6.91
N TRP A 84 6.84 -27.79 7.85
CA TRP A 84 5.43 -27.45 8.10
C TRP A 84 5.01 -26.19 7.36
N ASP A 85 5.94 -25.24 7.15
CA ASP A 85 5.70 -24.03 6.36
C ASP A 85 5.97 -24.32 4.88
N ASN A 86 4.88 -24.38 4.08
CA ASN A 86 4.96 -24.54 2.64
C ASN A 86 4.98 -23.21 1.87
N SER A 87 5.29 -22.12 2.54
CA SER A 87 5.41 -20.81 1.90
C SER A 87 6.55 -20.76 0.90
N LEU A 88 6.42 -19.92 -0.09
CA LEU A 88 7.39 -19.72 -1.16
C LEU A 88 8.14 -18.40 -0.93
N PRO A 89 9.44 -18.34 -1.26
CA PRO A 89 10.23 -17.12 -1.10
C PRO A 89 9.77 -16.03 -2.07
N GLU A 90 9.22 -14.94 -1.55
CA GLU A 90 8.56 -13.87 -2.31
C GLU A 90 9.49 -13.17 -3.30
N GLU A 91 10.77 -13.04 -2.99
CA GLU A 91 11.77 -12.41 -3.84
C GLU A 91 12.05 -13.20 -5.15
N LYS A 92 11.56 -14.43 -5.26
CA LYS A 92 11.67 -15.26 -6.47
C LYS A 92 10.46 -15.16 -7.39
N TYR A 93 9.43 -14.44 -6.98
CA TYR A 93 8.18 -14.32 -7.74
C TYR A 93 7.88 -12.87 -8.11
N THR A 94 7.23 -12.70 -9.25
CA THR A 94 6.79 -11.39 -9.73
C THR A 94 5.27 -11.31 -9.73
N LEU A 95 4.75 -10.09 -9.62
CA LEU A 95 3.32 -9.84 -9.62
C LEU A 95 2.60 -10.47 -10.83
N LYS A 96 3.19 -10.38 -12.03
CA LYS A 96 2.62 -10.99 -13.25
C LYS A 96 2.53 -12.51 -13.22
N SER A 97 3.30 -13.17 -12.35
CA SER A 97 3.22 -14.62 -12.17
C SER A 97 2.00 -15.04 -11.34
N LEU A 98 1.42 -14.09 -10.58
CA LEU A 98 0.26 -14.28 -9.72
C LEU A 98 -1.02 -13.70 -10.34
N LEU A 99 -0.90 -12.55 -11.02
CA LEU A 99 -2.02 -11.83 -11.61
C LEU A 99 -1.79 -11.69 -13.12
N SER A 100 -2.64 -12.32 -13.94
CA SER A 100 -2.48 -12.35 -15.40
C SER A 100 -3.58 -11.62 -16.18
N GLU A 101 -4.78 -11.46 -15.59
CA GLU A 101 -5.95 -10.92 -16.25
C GLU A 101 -6.72 -9.93 -15.39
N LYS A 102 -7.46 -9.04 -16.04
CA LYS A 102 -8.32 -8.08 -15.34
C LYS A 102 -9.32 -8.80 -14.44
N GLY A 103 -9.42 -8.33 -13.20
CA GLY A 103 -10.30 -8.91 -12.18
C GLY A 103 -9.61 -9.97 -11.32
N ALA A 104 -8.40 -10.41 -11.67
CA ALA A 104 -7.61 -11.30 -10.82
C ALA A 104 -7.26 -10.61 -9.50
N LYS A 105 -7.17 -11.41 -8.43
CA LYS A 105 -6.99 -10.93 -7.06
C LYS A 105 -5.95 -11.75 -6.35
N ILE A 106 -5.20 -11.09 -5.46
CA ILE A 106 -4.39 -11.69 -4.41
C ILE A 106 -4.72 -11.05 -3.08
N ARG A 107 -4.47 -11.77 -2.02
CA ARG A 107 -4.55 -11.27 -0.65
C ARG A 107 -3.15 -10.81 -0.22
N TYR A 108 -3.09 -9.70 0.50
CA TYR A 108 -1.90 -9.25 1.19
C TYR A 108 -2.23 -9.12 2.67
N LEU A 109 -1.59 -9.92 3.49
CA LEU A 109 -1.71 -9.90 4.95
C LEU A 109 -0.49 -9.20 5.52
N TYR A 110 -0.72 -8.19 6.33
CA TYR A 110 0.32 -7.45 7.05
C TYR A 110 0.04 -7.51 8.54
N ASP A 111 1.10 -7.64 9.33
CA ASP A 111 1.05 -7.83 10.78
C ASP A 111 0.16 -9.03 11.19
N PHE A 112 0.79 -10.18 11.46
CA PHE A 112 0.05 -11.38 11.83
C PHE A 112 -0.60 -11.29 13.22
N GLY A 113 -0.18 -10.32 14.05
CA GLY A 113 -0.80 -10.03 15.36
C GLY A 113 -2.12 -9.27 15.20
N ASP A 114 -2.08 -8.12 14.53
CA ASP A 114 -3.26 -7.27 14.25
C ASP A 114 -4.11 -7.82 13.09
N GLY A 115 -3.50 -8.56 12.17
CA GLY A 115 -4.19 -9.28 11.11
C GLY A 115 -4.75 -8.40 10.00
N TRP A 116 -4.00 -7.39 9.57
CA TRP A 116 -4.43 -6.47 8.51
C TRP A 116 -4.57 -7.17 7.16
N ASP A 117 -5.80 -7.51 6.80
CA ASP A 117 -6.16 -8.23 5.59
C ASP A 117 -6.50 -7.27 4.44
N HIS A 118 -5.78 -7.39 3.32
CA HIS A 118 -5.99 -6.56 2.16
C HIS A 118 -6.31 -7.42 0.93
N GLU A 119 -7.23 -6.93 0.11
CA GLU A 119 -7.45 -7.44 -1.23
C GLU A 119 -6.73 -6.56 -2.25
N ILE A 120 -5.85 -7.14 -3.07
CA ILE A 120 -5.25 -6.49 -4.22
C ILE A 120 -5.93 -6.99 -5.49
N LEU A 121 -6.60 -6.08 -6.19
CA LEU A 121 -7.35 -6.33 -7.43
C LEU A 121 -6.59 -5.77 -8.63
N LEU A 122 -6.36 -6.57 -9.67
CA LEU A 122 -5.87 -6.10 -10.97
C LEU A 122 -7.01 -5.45 -11.77
N GLU A 123 -7.04 -4.12 -11.80
CA GLU A 123 -8.07 -3.36 -12.52
C GLU A 123 -7.74 -3.21 -14.01
N ASN A 124 -6.46 -3.00 -14.36
CA ASN A 124 -6.01 -2.86 -15.74
C ASN A 124 -4.62 -3.52 -15.93
N PRO A 125 -4.53 -4.63 -16.70
CA PRO A 125 -3.27 -5.33 -16.95
C PRO A 125 -2.41 -4.70 -18.05
N ASN A 126 -2.88 -3.62 -18.69
CA ASN A 126 -2.18 -2.91 -19.74
C ASN A 126 -2.35 -1.39 -19.52
N TYR A 127 -1.96 -0.95 -18.31
CA TYR A 127 -1.99 0.48 -18.05
C TYR A 127 -0.95 1.18 -18.91
N ASP A 128 -1.38 2.19 -19.62
CA ASP A 128 -0.55 3.04 -20.46
C ASP A 128 -1.04 4.48 -20.31
N SER A 129 -0.14 5.37 -19.96
CA SER A 129 -0.42 6.79 -19.87
C SER A 129 0.81 7.56 -20.37
N PRO A 130 0.65 8.44 -21.36
CA PRO A 130 1.76 9.26 -21.86
C PRO A 130 2.34 10.19 -20.81
N ASP A 131 1.55 10.49 -19.75
CA ASP A 131 1.92 11.38 -18.66
C ASP A 131 2.26 10.60 -17.38
N GLN A 132 2.69 9.34 -17.51
CA GLN A 132 3.07 8.51 -16.36
C GLN A 132 4.26 9.14 -15.61
N PRO A 133 4.08 9.56 -14.35
CA PRO A 133 5.09 10.37 -13.66
C PRO A 133 6.29 9.56 -13.16
N ALA A 134 6.09 8.25 -12.89
CA ALA A 134 7.11 7.35 -12.35
C ALA A 134 6.71 5.90 -12.61
N PRO A 135 7.63 4.92 -12.43
CA PRO A 135 7.30 3.49 -12.54
C PRO A 135 6.28 3.01 -11.50
N ILE A 136 6.32 3.60 -10.30
CA ILE A 136 5.39 3.32 -9.19
C ILE A 136 4.79 4.65 -8.74
N PHE A 137 3.47 4.75 -8.71
CA PHE A 137 2.79 5.94 -8.22
C PHE A 137 1.34 5.64 -7.84
N CYS A 138 0.81 6.44 -6.93
CA CYS A 138 -0.58 6.39 -6.49
C CYS A 138 -1.43 7.32 -7.35
N ILE A 139 -2.58 6.82 -7.84
CA ILE A 139 -3.55 7.59 -8.63
C ILE A 139 -4.64 8.20 -7.75
N LYS A 140 -5.08 7.45 -6.72
CA LYS A 140 -6.19 7.85 -5.86
C LYS A 140 -6.25 6.97 -4.61
N GLY A 141 -6.76 7.53 -3.53
CA GLY A 141 -7.03 6.79 -2.29
C GLY A 141 -8.15 7.41 -1.48
N VAL A 142 -8.59 6.66 -0.48
CA VAL A 142 -9.62 7.09 0.50
C VAL A 142 -9.28 6.49 1.85
N GLY A 143 -9.47 7.28 2.91
CA GLY A 143 -9.30 6.87 4.30
C GLY A 143 -7.85 6.84 4.77
N ALA A 144 -7.62 7.21 6.01
CA ALA A 144 -6.32 7.10 6.65
C ALA A 144 -5.99 5.64 6.94
N CYS A 145 -4.70 5.30 6.88
CA CYS A 145 -4.20 4.00 7.32
C CYS A 145 -4.40 3.87 8.83
N PRO A 146 -4.78 2.71 9.36
CA PRO A 146 -4.74 2.48 10.81
C PRO A 146 -3.33 2.72 11.36
N PRO A 147 -3.17 3.25 12.58
CA PRO A 147 -1.88 3.26 13.24
C PRO A 147 -1.35 1.83 13.46
N GLU A 148 -0.03 1.68 13.47
CA GLU A 148 0.61 0.42 13.89
C GLU A 148 0.20 0.07 15.33
N ASP A 149 0.16 -1.22 15.65
CA ASP A 149 -0.11 -1.75 16.99
C ASP A 149 -1.42 -1.24 17.65
N CYS A 150 -2.41 -0.86 16.87
CA CYS A 150 -3.68 -0.36 17.40
C CYS A 150 -4.68 -1.46 17.78
N GLY A 151 -4.32 -2.74 17.66
CA GLY A 151 -5.14 -3.89 18.07
C GLY A 151 -6.07 -4.42 16.98
N GLY A 152 -5.64 -4.34 15.73
CA GLY A 152 -6.37 -4.84 14.57
C GLY A 152 -7.66 -4.06 14.29
N VAL A 153 -8.56 -4.68 13.53
CA VAL A 153 -9.80 -4.01 13.10
C VAL A 153 -10.61 -3.48 14.29
N SER A 154 -10.75 -4.27 15.36
CA SER A 154 -11.53 -3.85 16.53
C SER A 154 -10.90 -2.66 17.24
N GLY A 155 -9.59 -2.72 17.50
CA GLY A 155 -8.87 -1.63 18.15
C GLY A 155 -8.85 -0.36 17.31
N PHE A 156 -8.76 -0.49 15.98
CA PHE A 156 -8.86 0.64 15.08
C PHE A 156 -10.24 1.32 15.11
N GLU A 157 -11.33 0.55 15.16
CA GLU A 157 -12.68 1.13 15.25
C GLU A 157 -12.87 1.86 16.57
N ASP A 158 -12.42 1.29 17.70
CA ASP A 158 -12.45 1.93 19.01
C ASP A 158 -11.57 3.19 19.05
N PHE A 159 -10.36 3.12 18.45
CA PHE A 159 -9.48 4.29 18.27
C PHE A 159 -10.16 5.39 17.47
N CYS A 160 -10.78 5.06 16.32
CA CYS A 160 -11.50 6.04 15.50
C CYS A 160 -12.66 6.70 16.25
N GLU A 161 -13.42 5.93 17.05
CA GLU A 161 -14.47 6.48 17.88
C GLU A 161 -13.92 7.47 18.91
N ALA A 162 -12.91 7.08 19.65
CA ALA A 162 -12.34 7.90 20.71
C ALA A 162 -11.63 9.15 20.19
N ILE A 163 -10.82 9.03 19.10
CA ILE A 163 -10.03 10.14 18.59
C ILE A 163 -10.90 11.22 17.92
N THR A 164 -12.06 10.85 17.37
CA THR A 164 -12.98 11.79 16.70
C THR A 164 -13.98 12.44 17.65
N HIS A 165 -14.09 11.98 18.88
CA HIS A 165 -15.03 12.49 19.88
C HIS A 165 -14.32 13.15 21.06
N PRO A 166 -14.16 14.49 21.10
CA PRO A 166 -13.41 15.18 22.18
C PRO A 166 -13.92 14.96 23.61
N LYS A 167 -15.13 14.42 23.76
CA LYS A 167 -15.72 14.09 25.08
C LYS A 167 -15.56 12.61 25.43
N HIS A 168 -14.95 11.80 24.56
CA HIS A 168 -14.70 10.39 24.87
C HIS A 168 -13.70 10.27 26.03
N PRO A 169 -13.91 9.36 27.00
CA PRO A 169 -13.01 9.22 28.16
C PRO A 169 -11.55 9.03 27.77
N GLU A 170 -11.28 8.29 26.71
CA GLU A 170 -9.94 7.93 26.24
C GLU A 170 -9.38 8.90 25.19
N HIS A 171 -10.15 9.93 24.76
CA HIS A 171 -9.73 10.85 23.69
C HIS A 171 -8.35 11.44 23.91
N LYS A 172 -8.07 11.92 25.11
CA LYS A 172 -6.81 12.57 25.44
C LYS A 172 -5.64 11.56 25.43
N GLU A 173 -5.85 10.38 26.00
CA GLU A 173 -4.85 9.32 26.09
C GLU A 173 -4.47 8.83 24.70
N LEU A 174 -5.46 8.52 23.85
CA LEU A 174 -5.22 8.03 22.49
C LEU A 174 -4.61 9.09 21.58
N LYS A 175 -4.96 10.37 21.79
CA LYS A 175 -4.30 11.47 21.07
C LYS A 175 -2.83 11.64 21.48
N GLU A 176 -2.50 11.47 22.76
CA GLU A 176 -1.13 11.47 23.25
C GLU A 176 -0.36 10.23 22.73
N TRP A 177 -1.00 9.06 22.74
CA TRP A 177 -0.43 7.81 22.21
C TRP A 177 -0.11 7.91 20.70
N TYR A 178 -1.03 8.42 19.89
CA TYR A 178 -0.82 8.63 18.46
C TYR A 178 0.19 9.75 18.14
N GLY A 179 0.37 10.67 19.09
CA GLY A 179 1.32 11.80 18.92
C GLY A 179 0.77 13.00 18.17
N GLY A 180 -0.55 13.11 18.00
CA GLY A 180 -1.16 14.25 17.29
C GLY A 180 -2.64 14.11 16.99
N GLU A 181 -3.08 14.85 15.97
CA GLU A 181 -4.43 14.75 15.40
C GLU A 181 -4.48 13.61 14.38
N TYR A 182 -5.54 12.84 14.39
CA TYR A 182 -5.81 11.81 13.41
C TYR A 182 -7.19 12.05 12.77
N ASP A 183 -7.21 12.16 11.46
CA ASP A 183 -8.46 12.21 10.69
C ASP A 183 -8.63 10.90 9.92
N PRO A 184 -9.55 10.00 10.32
CA PRO A 184 -9.74 8.70 9.68
C PRO A 184 -10.20 8.80 8.23
N THR A 185 -10.57 9.99 7.74
CA THR A 185 -11.00 10.21 6.36
C THR A 185 -9.87 10.75 5.47
N HIS A 186 -8.77 11.18 6.05
CA HIS A 186 -7.67 11.83 5.35
C HIS A 186 -6.83 10.83 4.56
N PHE A 187 -6.40 11.22 3.35
CA PHE A 187 -5.39 10.55 2.56
C PHE A 187 -4.60 11.57 1.75
N ASP A 188 -3.32 11.71 2.05
CA ASP A 188 -2.42 12.64 1.36
C ASP A 188 -1.70 11.93 0.20
N ILE A 189 -2.28 12.04 -0.99
CA ILE A 189 -1.73 11.42 -2.20
C ILE A 189 -0.41 12.08 -2.64
N ASP A 190 -0.25 13.38 -2.38
CA ASP A 190 0.95 14.11 -2.76
C ASP A 190 2.14 13.68 -1.91
N TYR A 191 1.91 13.50 -0.60
CA TYR A 191 2.90 12.95 0.32
C TYR A 191 3.30 11.51 -0.08
N VAL A 192 2.32 10.64 -0.31
CA VAL A 192 2.59 9.25 -0.74
C VAL A 192 3.40 9.19 -2.02
N ASN A 193 3.06 10.01 -3.01
CA ASN A 193 3.78 10.05 -4.27
C ASN A 193 5.20 10.63 -4.12
N GLU A 194 5.41 11.59 -3.23
CA GLU A 194 6.74 12.10 -2.90
C GLU A 194 7.62 11.01 -2.28
N GLU A 195 7.09 10.24 -1.33
CA GLU A 195 7.80 9.09 -0.71
C GLU A 195 8.09 7.97 -1.73
N LEU A 196 7.25 7.80 -2.76
CA LEU A 196 7.49 6.89 -3.88
C LEU A 196 8.51 7.43 -4.90
N GLY A 197 9.05 8.64 -4.68
CA GLY A 197 10.03 9.26 -5.57
C GLY A 197 9.42 9.90 -6.82
N VAL A 198 8.12 10.20 -6.82
CA VAL A 198 7.48 10.93 -7.91
C VAL A 198 7.88 12.41 -7.84
N GLU A 199 8.57 12.89 -8.87
CA GLU A 199 8.92 14.31 -8.95
C GLU A 199 7.68 15.19 -9.10
N ARG A 200 7.52 16.18 -8.23
CA ARG A 200 6.47 17.18 -8.40
C ARG A 200 6.75 18.01 -9.65
N PRO A 201 5.78 18.22 -10.55
CA PRO A 201 5.97 19.16 -11.64
C PRO A 201 6.28 20.54 -11.07
N ALA A 202 7.36 21.16 -11.55
CA ALA A 202 7.77 22.48 -11.10
C ALA A 202 6.59 23.46 -11.15
N THR A 203 6.21 24.02 -10.01
CA THR A 203 5.12 25.01 -9.93
C THR A 203 5.46 26.15 -10.88
N PRO A 204 4.62 26.48 -11.87
CA PRO A 204 4.92 27.56 -12.80
C PRO A 204 5.07 28.86 -12.02
N THR A 205 6.27 29.39 -11.93
CA THR A 205 6.55 30.69 -11.33
C THR A 205 5.71 31.75 -12.06
N LYS A 206 4.73 32.32 -11.37
CA LYS A 206 3.94 33.47 -11.92
C LYS A 206 4.94 34.53 -12.36
N LYS A 207 5.12 34.69 -13.66
CA LYS A 207 5.89 35.80 -14.21
C LYS A 207 5.24 37.09 -13.70
N ALA A 208 5.97 37.82 -12.87
CA ALA A 208 5.56 39.15 -12.44
C ALA A 208 5.35 40.01 -13.69
N THR A 209 4.12 40.34 -13.99
CA THR A 209 3.77 41.33 -15.01
C THR A 209 4.30 42.68 -14.53
N LYS A 210 5.45 43.11 -15.09
CA LYS A 210 5.91 44.50 -14.95
C LYS A 210 4.83 45.39 -15.58
N LYS A 211 4.06 46.07 -14.72
CA LYS A 211 3.27 47.23 -15.17
C LYS A 211 4.29 48.30 -15.57
N GLY A 212 4.40 48.56 -16.89
CA GLY A 212 5.08 49.73 -17.42
C GLY A 212 4.33 50.99 -17.00
N ARG A 213 5.11 51.93 -16.60
CA ARG A 213 4.64 53.34 -16.48
C ARG A 213 4.59 53.95 -17.86
#